data_9f01d6edb0c8d200fde996b42032d304
#
_entry.id   9f01d6edb0c8d200fde996b42032d304
#
_cell.length_a   1.000
_cell.length_b   1.000
_cell.length_c   1.000
_cell.angle_alpha   90.00
_cell.angle_beta   90.00
_cell.angle_gamma   90.00
#
_symmetry.space_group_name_H-M   'P 1'
#
loop_
_entity.id
_entity.type
_entity.pdbx_description
1 polymer ?
#
loop_
_entity_poly.entity_id
_entity_poly.type
_entity_poly.pdbx_seq_one_letter_code
_entity_poly.pdbx_strand_id
1 'polypeptide(L)'
;LTYNGSYCYDRRGDIFASPIPPQDVQTLIQNAAALGRPVSVAGRTQLLSNGTDDDLTAYYAIGGRAPVISDKFDEVSRGEVFQLLMGCRRQDWPAILKGTTGAKIAAWWDRAVDIIPSSGGKGAGIRKVLAYYGLTPEDAMAFGDGNNDIEMFQAVGHSVAMGNASADLKAIASEVCGTCAEDGIYHYCLEKGLI
;
A
#
# COMPACT_ATOMS: atom_id res chain seq x y z
N LEU A 1 -8.27 2.11 -6.99
CA LEU A 1 -6.89 2.43 -6.58
C LEU A 1 -6.32 1.25 -5.80
N THR A 2 -5.20 0.68 -6.25
CA THR A 2 -4.59 -0.53 -5.71
C THR A 2 -3.11 -0.31 -5.40
N TYR A 3 -2.49 -1.30 -4.72
CA TYR A 3 -1.04 -1.35 -4.44
C TYR A 3 -0.50 -0.06 -3.81
N ASN A 4 -1.11 0.35 -2.68
CA ASN A 4 -0.77 1.60 -1.98
C ASN A 4 -0.75 2.84 -2.88
N GLY A 5 -1.64 2.91 -3.87
CA GLY A 5 -1.74 4.04 -4.78
C GLY A 5 -0.78 4.02 -5.97
N SER A 6 -0.22 2.85 -6.31
CA SER A 6 0.69 2.71 -7.45
C SER A 6 -0.01 2.38 -8.76
N TYR A 7 -1.23 1.83 -8.70
CA TYR A 7 -2.03 1.48 -9.88
C TYR A 7 -3.51 1.82 -9.65
N CYS A 8 -4.14 2.40 -10.64
CA CYS A 8 -5.57 2.72 -10.62
C CYS A 8 -6.21 2.49 -11.97
N TYR A 9 -7.43 1.94 -11.95
CA TYR A 9 -8.25 1.70 -13.13
C TYR A 9 -9.74 1.90 -12.82
N ASP A 10 -10.53 2.15 -13.85
CA ASP A 10 -11.98 2.16 -13.80
C ASP A 10 -12.57 1.25 -14.91
N ARG A 11 -13.86 1.35 -15.16
CA ARG A 11 -14.56 0.57 -16.21
C ARG A 11 -14.09 0.90 -17.63
N ARG A 12 -13.41 2.03 -17.84
CA ARG A 12 -12.90 2.49 -19.15
C ARG A 12 -11.47 2.05 -19.39
N GLY A 13 -10.75 1.61 -18.35
CA GLY A 13 -9.38 1.14 -18.41
C GLY A 13 -8.48 1.77 -17.33
N ASP A 14 -7.20 1.80 -17.62
CA ASP A 14 -6.21 2.37 -16.69
C ASP A 14 -6.35 3.89 -16.57
N ILE A 15 -6.46 4.37 -15.33
CA ILE A 15 -6.34 5.80 -15.02
C ILE A 15 -4.85 6.17 -14.96
N PHE A 16 -4.07 5.36 -14.23
CA PHE A 16 -2.60 5.45 -14.23
C PHE A 16 -1.95 4.16 -13.76
N ALA A 17 -0.69 3.98 -14.17
CA ALA A 17 0.21 2.94 -13.71
C ALA A 17 1.57 3.58 -13.35
N SER A 18 2.06 3.29 -12.17
CA SER A 18 3.36 3.77 -11.67
C SER A 18 4.12 2.56 -11.10
N PRO A 19 4.73 1.72 -11.96
CA PRO A 19 5.48 0.56 -11.49
C PRO A 19 6.80 0.99 -10.84
N ILE A 20 7.35 0.10 -10.02
CA ILE A 20 8.75 0.18 -9.56
C ILE A 20 9.65 0.01 -10.78
N PRO A 21 10.77 0.79 -10.90
CA PRO A 21 11.71 0.58 -11.99
C PRO A 21 12.15 -0.89 -12.09
N PRO A 22 12.15 -1.51 -13.27
CA PRO A 22 12.44 -2.95 -13.41
C PRO A 22 13.79 -3.37 -12.82
N GLN A 23 14.80 -2.51 -12.91
CA GLN A 23 16.10 -2.78 -12.31
C GLN A 23 16.04 -2.80 -10.78
N ASP A 24 15.25 -1.91 -10.17
CA ASP A 24 15.07 -1.87 -8.73
C ASP A 24 14.31 -3.11 -8.26
N VAL A 25 13.32 -3.60 -9.01
CA VAL A 25 12.63 -4.86 -8.70
C VAL A 25 13.61 -6.01 -8.58
N GLN A 26 14.51 -6.17 -9.56
CA GLN A 26 15.52 -7.24 -9.54
C GLN A 26 16.51 -7.06 -8.39
N THR A 27 16.94 -5.83 -8.09
CA THR A 27 17.80 -5.51 -6.96
C THR A 27 17.13 -5.85 -5.62
N LEU A 28 15.85 -5.50 -5.46
CA LEU A 28 15.07 -5.84 -4.26
C LEU A 28 14.94 -7.35 -4.05
N ILE A 29 14.67 -8.11 -5.11
CA ILE A 29 14.61 -9.58 -5.06
C ILE A 29 15.97 -10.16 -4.63
N GLN A 30 17.08 -9.66 -5.17
CA GLN A 30 18.43 -10.10 -4.80
C GLN A 30 18.76 -9.75 -3.35
N ASN A 31 18.40 -8.53 -2.89
CA ASN A 31 18.60 -8.10 -1.51
C ASN A 31 17.76 -8.94 -0.54
N ALA A 32 16.52 -9.27 -0.90
CA ALA A 32 15.66 -10.17 -0.12
C ALA A 32 16.29 -11.57 0.00
N ALA A 33 16.78 -12.12 -1.12
CA ALA A 33 17.48 -13.41 -1.13
C ALA A 33 18.75 -13.40 -0.27
N ALA A 34 19.52 -12.30 -0.29
CA ALA A 34 20.70 -12.13 0.57
C ALA A 34 20.36 -12.08 2.08
N LEU A 35 19.15 -11.63 2.41
CA LEU A 35 18.59 -11.67 3.76
C LEU A 35 17.92 -13.02 4.11
N GLY A 36 17.93 -13.99 3.18
CA GLY A 36 17.24 -15.28 3.34
C GLY A 36 15.71 -15.14 3.40
N ARG A 37 15.14 -14.10 2.78
CA ARG A 37 13.71 -13.81 2.83
C ARG A 37 13.03 -14.06 1.48
N PRO A 38 11.90 -14.77 1.45
CA PRO A 38 11.04 -14.83 0.29
C PRO A 38 10.34 -13.49 0.06
N VAL A 39 9.93 -13.27 -1.18
CA VAL A 39 9.24 -12.05 -1.58
C VAL A 39 8.07 -12.36 -2.52
N SER A 40 6.99 -11.60 -2.38
CA SER A 40 5.90 -11.59 -3.35
C SER A 40 6.00 -10.36 -4.24
N VAL A 41 5.67 -10.49 -5.52
CA VAL A 41 5.58 -9.40 -6.49
C VAL A 41 4.14 -9.24 -6.98
N ALA A 42 3.66 -8.01 -6.97
CA ALA A 42 2.34 -7.62 -7.45
C ALA A 42 2.45 -6.99 -8.83
N GLY A 43 2.09 -7.77 -9.86
CA GLY A 43 1.90 -7.29 -11.23
C GLY A 43 0.47 -6.77 -11.46
N ARG A 44 0.11 -6.50 -12.72
CA ARG A 44 -1.24 -6.00 -13.08
C ARG A 44 -2.37 -6.94 -12.64
N THR A 45 -2.20 -8.22 -12.83
CA THR A 45 -3.26 -9.23 -12.69
C THR A 45 -2.89 -10.37 -11.74
N GLN A 46 -1.63 -10.44 -11.32
CA GLN A 46 -1.10 -11.54 -10.53
C GLN A 46 -0.29 -11.03 -9.36
N LEU A 47 -0.44 -11.69 -8.22
CA LEU A 47 0.37 -11.51 -7.02
C LEU A 47 0.98 -12.86 -6.70
N LEU A 48 2.26 -13.02 -7.01
CA LEU A 48 2.98 -14.27 -6.92
C LEU A 48 4.20 -14.16 -6.00
N SER A 49 4.57 -15.28 -5.38
CA SER A 49 5.68 -15.38 -4.44
C SER A 49 6.71 -16.39 -4.90
N ASN A 50 7.99 -16.14 -4.61
CA ASN A 50 9.07 -17.10 -4.84
C ASN A 50 9.29 -18.07 -3.68
N GLY A 51 8.50 -17.94 -2.61
CA GLY A 51 8.55 -18.77 -1.42
C GLY A 51 7.69 -18.17 -0.32
N THR A 52 7.80 -18.72 0.89
CA THR A 52 7.15 -18.18 2.08
C THR A 52 8.01 -18.40 3.33
N ASP A 53 7.80 -17.57 4.33
CA ASP A 53 8.28 -17.73 5.70
C ASP A 53 7.15 -17.38 6.69
N ASP A 54 7.41 -17.52 7.97
CA ASP A 54 6.41 -17.28 9.02
C ASP A 54 5.90 -15.82 9.01
N ASP A 55 6.76 -14.85 8.72
CA ASP A 55 6.39 -13.44 8.73
C ASP A 55 5.52 -13.11 7.51
N LEU A 56 5.89 -13.58 6.32
CA LEU A 56 5.11 -13.37 5.10
C LEU A 56 3.77 -14.11 5.16
N THR A 57 3.77 -15.34 5.68
CA THR A 57 2.53 -16.12 5.89
C THR A 57 1.58 -15.40 6.84
N ALA A 58 2.09 -14.93 7.99
CA ALA A 58 1.30 -14.19 8.97
C ALA A 58 0.78 -12.86 8.39
N TYR A 59 1.57 -12.18 7.55
CA TYR A 59 1.15 -10.96 6.86
C TYR A 59 -0.05 -11.19 5.95
N TYR A 60 -0.01 -12.24 5.12
CA TYR A 60 -1.14 -12.59 4.27
C TYR A 60 -2.37 -13.03 5.06
N ALA A 61 -2.16 -13.72 6.18
CA ALA A 61 -3.25 -14.21 7.04
C ALA A 61 -4.09 -13.08 7.64
N ILE A 62 -3.52 -11.88 7.87
CA ILE A 62 -4.27 -10.70 8.31
C ILE A 62 -5.39 -10.36 7.31
N GLY A 63 -5.14 -10.54 6.01
CA GLY A 63 -6.14 -10.36 4.94
C GLY A 63 -6.93 -11.64 4.61
N GLY A 64 -6.85 -12.69 5.43
CA GLY A 64 -7.53 -13.97 5.17
C GLY A 64 -7.00 -14.70 3.94
N ARG A 65 -5.73 -14.51 3.58
CA ARG A 65 -5.09 -15.07 2.38
C ARG A 65 -3.82 -15.86 2.71
N ALA A 66 -3.22 -16.47 1.69
CA ALA A 66 -1.91 -17.09 1.76
C ALA A 66 -1.06 -16.67 0.54
N PRO A 67 0.28 -16.65 0.66
CA PRO A 67 1.17 -16.44 -0.49
C PRO A 67 0.95 -17.49 -1.58
N VAL A 68 0.89 -17.07 -2.83
CA VAL A 68 0.78 -17.98 -3.99
C VAL A 68 2.16 -18.21 -4.56
N ILE A 69 2.78 -19.33 -4.21
CA ILE A 69 4.09 -19.72 -4.74
C ILE A 69 3.90 -20.24 -6.18
N SER A 70 4.68 -19.72 -7.13
CA SER A 70 4.54 -20.06 -8.54
C SER A 70 5.87 -20.03 -9.28
N ASP A 71 6.02 -20.92 -10.25
CA ASP A 71 7.11 -20.94 -11.24
C ASP A 71 7.06 -19.75 -12.20
N LYS A 72 5.90 -19.06 -12.31
CA LYS A 72 5.74 -17.83 -13.07
C LYS A 72 6.24 -16.58 -12.34
N PHE A 73 6.76 -16.71 -11.13
CA PHE A 73 7.27 -15.58 -10.37
C PHE A 73 8.29 -14.75 -11.16
N ASP A 74 9.25 -15.42 -11.81
CA ASP A 74 10.28 -14.75 -12.61
C ASP A 74 9.72 -13.98 -13.81
N GLU A 75 8.69 -14.51 -14.46
CA GLU A 75 8.01 -13.83 -15.56
C GLU A 75 7.33 -12.56 -15.07
N VAL A 76 6.54 -12.65 -13.99
CA VAL A 76 5.82 -11.49 -13.41
C VAL A 76 6.80 -10.46 -12.87
N SER A 77 7.90 -10.88 -12.24
CA SER A 77 8.93 -9.97 -11.70
C SER A 77 9.68 -9.15 -12.75
N ARG A 78 9.71 -9.59 -14.00
CA ARG A 78 10.30 -8.86 -15.15
C ARG A 78 9.32 -7.94 -15.85
N GLY A 79 8.03 -8.05 -15.52
CA GLY A 79 6.98 -7.17 -16.03
C GLY A 79 6.82 -5.89 -15.21
N GLU A 80 5.66 -5.27 -15.31
CA GLU A 80 5.31 -4.13 -14.45
C GLU A 80 4.98 -4.62 -13.04
N VAL A 81 5.80 -4.24 -12.07
CA VAL A 81 5.61 -4.56 -10.65
C VAL A 81 5.25 -3.29 -9.88
N PHE A 82 4.12 -3.30 -9.23
CA PHE A 82 3.57 -2.13 -8.51
C PHE A 82 3.84 -2.17 -7.01
N GLN A 83 4.12 -3.35 -6.48
CA GLN A 83 4.42 -3.56 -5.07
C GLN A 83 5.17 -4.87 -4.87
N LEU A 84 6.12 -4.90 -3.94
CA LEU A 84 6.64 -6.13 -3.37
C LEU A 84 6.17 -6.24 -1.91
N LEU A 85 5.99 -7.48 -1.44
CA LEU A 85 5.63 -7.79 -0.05
C LEU A 85 6.64 -8.79 0.49
N MET A 86 7.14 -8.56 1.70
CA MET A 86 8.09 -9.49 2.34
C MET A 86 8.09 -9.36 3.86
N GLY A 87 8.48 -10.43 4.55
CA GLY A 87 8.86 -10.38 5.95
C GLY A 87 10.12 -9.53 6.12
N CYS A 88 10.04 -8.41 6.85
CA CYS A 88 11.16 -7.48 7.01
C CYS A 88 11.00 -6.67 8.29
N ARG A 89 12.05 -6.61 9.10
CA ARG A 89 12.11 -5.76 10.29
C ARG A 89 12.71 -4.41 9.96
N ARG A 90 12.38 -3.39 10.76
CA ARG A 90 12.86 -2.02 10.54
C ARG A 90 14.38 -1.90 10.43
N GLN A 91 15.11 -2.70 11.19
CA GLN A 91 16.58 -2.75 11.15
C GLN A 91 17.13 -3.21 9.79
N ASP A 92 16.37 -4.00 9.01
CA ASP A 92 16.79 -4.57 7.73
C ASP A 92 16.42 -3.67 6.53
N TRP A 93 15.66 -2.60 6.74
CA TRP A 93 15.24 -1.69 5.66
C TRP A 93 16.40 -1.10 4.84
N PRO A 94 17.50 -0.65 5.47
CA PRO A 94 18.64 -0.17 4.68
C PRO A 94 19.26 -1.25 3.78
N ALA A 95 19.25 -2.51 4.23
CA ALA A 95 19.80 -3.62 3.47
C ALA A 95 18.87 -3.98 2.29
N ILE A 96 17.55 -4.01 2.50
CA ILE A 96 16.60 -4.33 1.41
C ILE A 96 16.55 -3.23 0.36
N LEU A 97 16.66 -1.96 0.71
CA LEU A 97 16.65 -0.84 -0.24
C LEU A 97 18.02 -0.53 -0.85
N LYS A 98 19.09 -1.24 -0.46
CA LYS A 98 20.43 -0.98 -0.95
C LYS A 98 20.51 -1.09 -2.47
N GLY A 99 21.04 -0.02 -3.11
CA GLY A 99 21.22 0.02 -4.57
C GLY A 99 19.95 0.35 -5.36
N THR A 100 18.82 0.69 -4.69
CA THR A 100 17.60 1.16 -5.34
C THR A 100 17.43 2.66 -5.12
N THR A 101 16.76 3.34 -6.05
CA THR A 101 16.43 4.77 -5.97
C THR A 101 14.97 5.04 -6.26
N GLY A 102 14.29 4.14 -6.95
CA GLY A 102 12.89 4.26 -7.37
C GLY A 102 11.91 3.51 -6.48
N ALA A 103 12.35 3.01 -5.31
CA ALA A 103 11.49 2.29 -4.39
C ALA A 103 11.57 2.87 -2.97
N LYS A 104 10.49 2.72 -2.20
CA LYS A 104 10.41 3.06 -0.77
C LYS A 104 9.60 2.02 -0.01
N ILE A 105 9.79 1.96 1.31
CA ILE A 105 9.00 1.10 2.19
C ILE A 105 7.76 1.85 2.65
N ALA A 106 6.60 1.16 2.57
CA ALA A 106 5.34 1.54 3.19
C ALA A 106 4.99 0.45 4.23
N ALA A 107 5.24 0.72 5.50
CA ALA A 107 5.01 -0.24 6.58
C ALA A 107 3.90 0.24 7.51
N TRP A 108 3.01 -0.67 7.87
CA TRP A 108 1.97 -0.50 8.88
C TRP A 108 2.06 -1.57 9.98
N TRP A 109 2.92 -2.56 9.78
CA TRP A 109 3.20 -3.65 10.71
C TRP A 109 4.72 -3.79 10.93
N ASP A 110 5.14 -4.32 12.07
CA ASP A 110 6.54 -4.38 12.46
C ASP A 110 7.28 -5.63 11.93
N ARG A 111 6.53 -6.60 11.37
CA ARG A 111 7.06 -7.91 10.92
C ARG A 111 7.15 -8.05 9.41
N ALA A 112 6.44 -7.23 8.66
CA ALA A 112 6.47 -7.26 7.19
C ALA A 112 6.29 -5.86 6.61
N VAL A 113 6.64 -5.71 5.34
CA VAL A 113 6.58 -4.45 4.63
C VAL A 113 6.00 -4.62 3.23
N ASP A 114 5.36 -3.55 2.78
CA ASP A 114 5.15 -3.28 1.37
C ASP A 114 6.30 -2.42 0.85
N ILE A 115 6.85 -2.76 -0.31
CA ILE A 115 7.81 -1.93 -1.02
C ILE A 115 7.11 -1.42 -2.27
N ILE A 116 7.05 -0.11 -2.42
CA ILE A 116 6.28 0.59 -3.45
C ILE A 116 7.19 1.56 -4.23
N PRO A 117 6.77 2.06 -5.40
CA PRO A 117 7.52 3.10 -6.08
C PRO A 117 7.77 4.32 -5.18
N SER A 118 8.95 4.91 -5.24
CA SER A 118 9.29 6.12 -4.46
C SER A 118 8.35 7.29 -4.74
N SER A 119 7.84 7.40 -5.99
CA SER A 119 6.82 8.36 -6.41
C SER A 119 5.38 7.94 -6.08
N GLY A 120 5.18 6.72 -5.56
CA GLY A 120 3.90 6.17 -5.17
C GLY A 120 3.50 6.58 -3.76
N GLY A 121 2.41 6.00 -3.30
CA GLY A 121 1.81 6.23 -1.98
C GLY A 121 0.33 6.57 -2.12
N LYS A 122 -0.44 6.34 -1.06
CA LYS A 122 -1.90 6.55 -1.07
C LYS A 122 -2.26 7.99 -1.46
N GLY A 123 -1.56 8.98 -0.92
CA GLY A 123 -1.78 10.40 -1.25
C GLY A 123 -1.43 10.75 -2.69
N ALA A 124 -0.31 10.21 -3.22
CA ALA A 124 0.06 10.42 -4.62
C ALA A 124 -0.99 9.83 -5.58
N GLY A 125 -1.50 8.63 -5.27
CA GLY A 125 -2.56 8.00 -6.03
C GLY A 125 -3.85 8.80 -6.03
N ILE A 126 -4.29 9.30 -4.87
CA ILE A 126 -5.48 10.13 -4.74
C ILE A 126 -5.37 11.40 -5.60
N ARG A 127 -4.26 12.13 -5.52
CA ARG A 127 -4.05 13.33 -6.35
C ARG A 127 -4.17 13.03 -7.84
N LYS A 128 -3.67 11.90 -8.32
CA LYS A 128 -3.81 11.47 -9.72
C LYS A 128 -5.26 11.17 -10.09
N VAL A 129 -6.01 10.51 -9.20
CA VAL A 129 -7.43 10.22 -9.41
C VAL A 129 -8.25 11.50 -9.46
N LEU A 130 -8.03 12.41 -8.51
CA LEU A 130 -8.70 13.72 -8.51
C LEU A 130 -8.44 14.49 -9.79
N ALA A 131 -7.18 14.58 -10.22
CA ALA A 131 -6.81 15.23 -11.47
C ALA A 131 -7.49 14.58 -12.69
N TYR A 132 -7.56 13.25 -12.74
CA TYR A 132 -8.21 12.53 -13.84
C TYR A 132 -9.71 12.86 -13.97
N TYR A 133 -10.41 13.01 -12.85
CA TYR A 133 -11.82 13.35 -12.82
C TYR A 133 -12.11 14.84 -12.80
N GLY A 134 -11.10 15.70 -12.79
CA GLY A 134 -11.25 17.15 -12.70
C GLY A 134 -11.77 17.62 -11.34
N LEU A 135 -11.46 16.85 -10.29
CA LEU A 135 -11.83 17.11 -8.90
C LEU A 135 -10.68 17.76 -8.14
N THR A 136 -11.02 18.39 -7.02
CA THR A 136 -10.09 19.04 -6.08
C THR A 136 -10.03 18.24 -4.76
N PRO A 137 -9.05 18.49 -3.87
CA PRO A 137 -9.03 17.85 -2.55
C PRO A 137 -10.34 18.04 -1.76
N GLU A 138 -11.01 19.16 -1.91
CA GLU A 138 -12.27 19.52 -1.25
C GLU A 138 -13.43 18.59 -1.64
N ASP A 139 -13.34 17.95 -2.83
CA ASP A 139 -14.32 16.99 -3.31
C ASP A 139 -14.06 15.56 -2.77
N ALA A 140 -13.03 15.38 -1.94
CA ALA A 140 -12.60 14.07 -1.47
C ALA A 140 -12.59 13.95 0.05
N MET A 141 -13.06 12.81 0.53
CA MET A 141 -12.98 12.38 1.93
C MET A 141 -12.18 11.09 2.04
N ALA A 142 -11.41 10.95 3.13
CA ALA A 142 -10.67 9.74 3.43
C ALA A 142 -10.87 9.28 4.85
N PHE A 143 -10.96 7.95 5.04
CA PHE A 143 -10.95 7.29 6.35
C PHE A 143 -9.64 6.50 6.49
N GLY A 144 -9.03 6.53 7.68
CA GLY A 144 -7.76 5.84 7.92
C GLY A 144 -7.54 5.48 9.39
N ASP A 145 -6.63 4.53 9.64
CA ASP A 145 -6.31 4.06 11.00
C ASP A 145 -4.81 3.94 11.29
N GLY A 146 -3.95 3.91 10.28
CA GLY A 146 -2.50 3.72 10.43
C GLY A 146 -1.65 4.89 9.95
N ASN A 147 -0.38 4.93 10.38
CA ASN A 147 0.56 5.97 9.96
C ASN A 147 0.86 5.97 8.44
N ASN A 148 0.61 4.85 7.75
CA ASN A 148 0.65 4.76 6.29
C ASN A 148 -0.48 5.53 5.60
N ASP A 149 -1.48 6.05 6.34
CA ASP A 149 -2.58 6.88 5.84
C ASP A 149 -2.30 8.39 5.95
N ILE A 150 -1.20 8.80 6.58
CA ILE A 150 -0.84 10.22 6.74
C ILE A 150 -0.80 10.95 5.38
N GLU A 151 -0.12 10.37 4.38
CA GLU A 151 -0.06 10.95 3.03
C GLU A 151 -1.45 11.02 2.36
N MET A 152 -2.35 10.10 2.69
CA MET A 152 -3.73 10.08 2.22
C MET A 152 -4.52 11.24 2.82
N PHE A 153 -4.43 11.47 4.12
CA PHE A 153 -5.11 12.58 4.81
C PHE A 153 -4.65 13.94 4.29
N GLN A 154 -3.37 14.06 3.94
CA GLN A 154 -2.82 15.29 3.33
C GLN A 154 -3.26 15.54 1.88
N ALA A 155 -3.90 14.57 1.24
CA ALA A 155 -4.32 14.64 -0.16
C ALA A 155 -5.82 14.91 -0.34
N VAL A 156 -6.60 14.99 0.74
CA VAL A 156 -8.04 15.21 0.73
C VAL A 156 -8.42 16.44 1.54
N GLY A 157 -9.55 17.05 1.23
CA GLY A 157 -10.06 18.20 1.97
C GLY A 157 -10.71 17.79 3.30
N HIS A 158 -11.18 16.55 3.42
CA HIS A 158 -11.78 16.05 4.65
C HIS A 158 -11.22 14.68 5.03
N SER A 159 -10.56 14.61 6.17
CA SER A 159 -9.95 13.38 6.68
C SER A 159 -10.57 12.94 8.01
N VAL A 160 -10.91 11.65 8.12
CA VAL A 160 -11.59 11.09 9.29
C VAL A 160 -10.76 9.92 9.84
N ALA A 161 -10.21 10.09 11.03
CA ALA A 161 -9.49 9.02 11.70
C ALA A 161 -10.46 8.04 12.35
N MET A 162 -10.17 6.73 12.22
CA MET A 162 -10.90 5.70 12.95
C MET A 162 -10.66 5.82 14.46
N GLY A 163 -11.62 5.40 15.28
CA GLY A 163 -11.49 5.40 16.73
C GLY A 163 -10.30 4.59 17.26
N ASN A 164 -9.88 3.55 16.52
CA ASN A 164 -8.67 2.75 16.78
C ASN A 164 -7.42 3.26 16.07
N ALA A 165 -7.46 4.42 15.42
CA ALA A 165 -6.31 4.97 14.69
C ALA A 165 -5.15 5.34 15.62
N SER A 166 -3.94 5.41 15.03
CA SER A 166 -2.73 5.89 15.70
C SER A 166 -2.89 7.33 16.20
N ALA A 167 -2.17 7.69 17.26
CA ALA A 167 -2.20 9.05 17.81
C ALA A 167 -1.76 10.09 16.78
N ASP A 168 -0.72 9.78 15.98
CA ASP A 168 -0.19 10.66 14.95
C ASP A 168 -1.24 10.96 13.86
N LEU A 169 -1.99 9.91 13.44
CA LEU A 169 -3.02 10.09 12.43
C LEU A 169 -4.21 10.90 12.96
N LYS A 170 -4.62 10.62 14.21
CA LYS A 170 -5.69 11.40 14.88
C LYS A 170 -5.33 12.88 15.03
N ALA A 171 -4.04 13.19 15.26
CA ALA A 171 -3.57 14.55 15.44
C ALA A 171 -3.71 15.43 14.18
N ILE A 172 -3.75 14.83 13.00
CA ILE A 172 -3.85 15.54 11.71
C ILE A 172 -5.23 15.37 11.05
N ALA A 173 -6.10 14.56 11.61
CA ALA A 173 -7.44 14.32 11.07
C ALA A 173 -8.36 15.53 11.29
N SER A 174 -9.26 15.78 10.34
CA SER A 174 -10.34 16.77 10.49
C SER A 174 -11.32 16.35 11.59
N GLU A 175 -11.65 15.06 11.64
CA GLU A 175 -12.58 14.47 12.60
C GLU A 175 -12.14 13.04 12.99
N VAL A 176 -12.77 12.50 14.04
CA VAL A 176 -12.58 11.11 14.49
C VAL A 176 -13.94 10.44 14.53
N CYS A 177 -14.08 9.27 13.91
CA CYS A 177 -15.28 8.44 13.97
C CYS A 177 -15.13 7.28 14.99
N GLY A 178 -16.13 6.40 15.06
CA GLY A 178 -16.07 5.16 15.85
C GLY A 178 -14.97 4.20 15.37
N THR A 179 -14.77 3.12 16.12
CA THR A 179 -13.81 2.07 15.75
C THR A 179 -14.34 1.22 14.59
N CYS A 180 -13.45 0.48 13.92
CA CYS A 180 -13.84 -0.47 12.89
C CYS A 180 -14.78 -1.57 13.43
N ALA A 181 -14.55 -2.03 14.68
CA ALA A 181 -15.38 -3.04 15.33
C ALA A 181 -16.81 -2.56 15.66
N GLU A 182 -17.02 -1.26 15.67
CA GLU A 182 -18.29 -0.59 15.95
C GLU A 182 -18.94 -0.01 14.68
N ASP A 183 -18.55 -0.48 13.50
CA ASP A 183 -19.01 0.06 12.21
C ASP A 183 -18.87 1.59 12.09
N GLY A 184 -17.76 2.13 12.63
CA GLY A 184 -17.56 3.57 12.82
C GLY A 184 -17.70 4.39 11.53
N ILE A 185 -17.26 3.88 10.36
CA ILE A 185 -17.43 4.56 9.06
C ILE A 185 -18.92 4.65 8.70
N TYR A 186 -19.66 3.56 8.85
CA TYR A 186 -21.09 3.52 8.54
C TYR A 186 -21.87 4.53 9.38
N HIS A 187 -21.68 4.52 10.70
CA HIS A 187 -22.37 5.44 11.61
C HIS A 187 -22.00 6.90 11.33
N TYR A 188 -20.72 7.16 11.04
CA TYR A 188 -20.27 8.51 10.66
C TYR A 188 -20.95 8.99 9.37
N CYS A 189 -20.98 8.15 8.33
CA CYS A 189 -21.62 8.51 7.05
C CYS A 189 -23.14 8.76 7.23
N LEU A 190 -23.81 7.95 8.05
CA LEU A 190 -25.24 8.13 8.36
C LEU A 190 -25.48 9.45 9.11
N GLU A 191 -24.68 9.76 10.14
CA GLU A 191 -24.79 10.99 10.92
C GLU A 191 -24.58 12.25 10.06
N LYS A 192 -23.63 12.17 9.13
CA LYS A 192 -23.33 13.29 8.21
C LYS A 192 -24.26 13.36 7.00
N GLY A 193 -25.21 12.43 6.83
CA GLY A 193 -26.13 12.40 5.70
C GLY A 193 -25.45 12.08 4.36
N LEU A 194 -24.38 11.30 4.41
CA LEU A 194 -23.65 10.87 3.20
C LEU A 194 -24.26 9.58 2.58
N ILE A 195 -25.02 8.85 3.39
CA ILE A 195 -25.80 7.66 3.00
C ILE A 195 -27.15 7.68 3.65
#